data_9b0c0b4443d71de6ca8b38c0fc9d8945
#
_entry.id   9b0c0b4443d71de6ca8b38c0fc9d8945
#
_cell.length_a   1.000
_cell.length_b   1.000
_cell.length_c   1.000
_cell.angle_alpha   90.00
_cell.angle_beta   90.00
_cell.angle_gamma   90.00
#
_symmetry.space_group_name_H-M   'P 1'
#
loop_
_entity.id
_entity.type
_entity.pdbx_description
1 polymer ?
#
loop_
_entity_poly.entity_id
_entity_poly.type
_entity_poly.pdbx_seq_one_letter_code
_entity_poly.pdbx_strand_id
1 'polypeptide(L)'
;MKNRTWKQKVGLRFAGTLLLSALLIGVTACGAKEKQTSAPAANASSTSAAQGEIKLPETLRIGFISANNNKTITGPEGWAQSKGYLESELKKYGVKEFKYFNFPNGPNLNEAVTAGTLDVGIYGDTPAINGKAAGLKTKLINISQINMNVWLVAKPDGPKTLADLKGKKVATSQGSYMSRYLISLLKEQGLENDVKVLHLLPADGEAALARGDIAAYAYPTGFGPLILKKGYVAIDEASKHPDLLGTSLTVVTEDYLKANPAFPKLWNDIRTRAVKEIRANSEEYFKLYADGSGYPVDVVKASFQIDQWPEEAFPAKGLTLVNATKKFLVDQGLAKKDFTQDEWIAK
;
A
#
# COMPACT_ATOMS: atom_id res chain seq x y z
N MET A 1 -16.81 41.59 -25.26
CA MET A 1 -18.26 41.91 -25.40
C MET A 1 -19.06 40.62 -25.34
N LYS A 2 -20.09 40.66 -24.53
CA LYS A 2 -21.21 39.77 -24.22
C LYS A 2 -21.01 38.73 -23.11
N ASN A 3 -21.40 39.18 -21.91
CA ASN A 3 -21.87 38.42 -20.76
C ASN A 3 -23.08 37.56 -21.09
N ARG A 4 -23.13 36.35 -20.51
CA ARG A 4 -24.42 35.68 -20.27
C ARG A 4 -24.44 35.06 -18.89
N THR A 5 -25.09 35.75 -17.98
CA THR A 5 -25.56 35.30 -16.67
C THR A 5 -26.75 34.34 -16.85
N TRP A 6 -26.77 33.22 -16.12
CA TRP A 6 -27.96 32.41 -15.95
C TRP A 6 -28.36 32.39 -14.48
N LYS A 7 -29.56 32.87 -14.24
CA LYS A 7 -30.25 33.03 -12.96
C LYS A 7 -30.83 31.70 -12.47
N GLN A 8 -30.72 31.53 -11.16
CA GLN A 8 -31.44 30.57 -10.32
C GLN A 8 -32.95 30.66 -10.47
N LYS A 9 -33.64 29.52 -10.31
CA LYS A 9 -35.03 29.49 -9.81
C LYS A 9 -35.13 28.47 -8.68
N VAL A 10 -35.39 29.03 -7.50
CA VAL A 10 -35.85 28.39 -6.27
C VAL A 10 -37.35 28.06 -6.45
N GLY A 11 -37.76 26.89 -6.00
CA GLY A 11 -39.16 26.48 -5.94
C GLY A 11 -39.42 25.61 -4.71
N LEU A 12 -39.91 26.25 -3.67
CA LEU A 12 -40.32 25.74 -2.37
C LEU A 12 -41.81 25.41 -2.38
N ARG A 13 -42.28 24.26 -1.86
CA ARG A 13 -43.62 23.96 -1.32
C ARG A 13 -43.58 22.57 -0.69
N PHE A 14 -43.70 22.38 0.64
CA PHE A 14 -44.69 22.47 1.68
C PHE A 14 -45.82 21.40 1.62
N ALA A 15 -46.06 20.88 2.85
CA ALA A 15 -47.16 20.13 3.44
C ALA A 15 -47.16 18.62 3.21
N GLY A 16 -47.14 17.71 4.17
CA GLY A 16 -47.69 17.75 5.51
C GLY A 16 -48.85 16.77 5.60
N THR A 17 -48.72 15.71 6.37
CA THR A 17 -49.85 15.14 7.14
C THR A 17 -49.37 14.08 8.11
N LEU A 18 -49.68 14.30 9.39
CA LEU A 18 -49.71 13.34 10.49
C LEU A 18 -50.90 12.41 10.34
N LEU A 19 -50.80 11.16 10.74
CA LEU A 19 -51.92 10.42 11.32
C LEU A 19 -51.43 9.39 12.34
N LEU A 20 -51.98 9.54 13.52
CA LEU A 20 -51.83 8.81 14.79
C LEU A 20 -52.96 7.75 14.87
N SER A 21 -52.70 6.55 15.38
CA SER A 21 -53.65 5.64 16.05
C SER A 21 -52.86 4.47 16.62
N ALA A 22 -52.60 4.32 17.86
CA ALA A 22 -53.39 4.04 19.07
C ALA A 22 -53.89 2.57 19.21
N LEU A 23 -53.32 1.92 20.22
CA LEU A 23 -53.79 0.92 21.19
C LEU A 23 -54.62 -0.30 20.71
N LEU A 24 -54.22 -1.48 21.24
CA LEU A 24 -55.10 -2.25 22.10
C LEU A 24 -54.30 -3.33 22.88
N ILE A 25 -54.64 -3.39 24.14
CA ILE A 25 -54.17 -4.24 25.28
C ILE A 25 -54.98 -5.53 25.26
N GLY A 26 -54.36 -6.66 25.64
CA GLY A 26 -55.06 -7.89 25.95
C GLY A 26 -54.30 -8.71 26.99
N VAL A 27 -54.74 -8.63 28.23
CA VAL A 27 -54.32 -9.40 29.42
C VAL A 27 -55.30 -10.56 29.65
N THR A 28 -54.81 -11.66 30.16
CA THR A 28 -55.39 -12.70 31.10
C THR A 28 -54.95 -14.08 30.67
N ALA A 29 -54.69 -15.07 31.49
CA ALA A 29 -54.77 -15.27 32.92
C ALA A 29 -54.00 -16.54 33.36
N CYS A 30 -53.78 -16.65 34.65
CA CYS A 30 -53.16 -17.70 35.45
C CYS A 30 -53.69 -19.14 35.25
N GLY A 31 -52.78 -20.10 35.54
CA GLY A 31 -53.14 -21.48 35.93
C GLY A 31 -51.92 -22.21 36.49
N ALA A 32 -51.87 -22.33 37.84
CA ALA A 32 -50.81 -23.08 38.52
C ALA A 32 -51.22 -24.57 38.68
N LYS A 33 -50.21 -25.48 38.62
CA LYS A 33 -49.99 -26.58 39.55
C LYS A 33 -48.73 -27.40 39.29
N GLU A 34 -47.93 -27.44 40.36
CA GLU A 34 -47.14 -28.48 41.04
C GLU A 34 -46.29 -29.52 40.27
N LYS A 35 -45.01 -29.43 40.61
CA LYS A 35 -43.98 -30.43 41.00
C LYS A 35 -43.94 -31.79 40.34
N GLN A 36 -42.85 -32.04 39.67
CA GLN A 36 -42.01 -33.23 39.98
C GLN A 36 -40.53 -32.96 39.60
N THR A 37 -39.65 -33.26 40.56
CA THR A 37 -38.20 -33.16 40.53
C THR A 37 -37.58 -34.32 39.74
N SER A 38 -36.72 -34.00 38.78
CA SER A 38 -35.64 -34.87 38.37
C SER A 38 -34.47 -34.03 37.86
N ALA A 39 -33.25 -34.31 38.34
CA ALA A 39 -32.03 -33.56 38.17
C ALA A 39 -31.51 -33.51 36.70
N PRO A 40 -30.71 -32.52 36.34
CA PRO A 40 -30.46 -32.17 34.97
C PRO A 40 -29.27 -32.93 34.39
N ALA A 41 -29.48 -33.52 33.20
CA ALA A 41 -28.39 -33.81 32.30
C ALA A 41 -27.85 -32.50 31.71
N ALA A 42 -26.57 -32.23 31.91
CA ALA A 42 -25.86 -31.09 31.33
C ALA A 42 -25.82 -31.21 29.81
N ASN A 43 -26.76 -30.56 29.13
CA ASN A 43 -26.64 -30.27 27.72
C ASN A 43 -25.72 -29.08 27.57
N ALA A 44 -24.45 -29.34 27.23
CA ALA A 44 -23.56 -28.33 26.70
C ALA A 44 -24.13 -27.81 25.36
N SER A 45 -24.97 -26.80 25.43
CA SER A 45 -25.30 -25.98 24.26
C SER A 45 -24.03 -25.28 23.81
N SER A 46 -23.35 -25.87 22.86
CA SER A 46 -22.38 -25.17 22.04
C SER A 46 -23.12 -24.02 21.34
N THR A 47 -23.01 -22.83 21.90
CA THR A 47 -23.40 -21.60 21.22
C THR A 47 -22.41 -21.44 20.02
N SER A 48 -22.77 -22.07 18.92
CA SER A 48 -22.23 -21.70 17.61
C SER A 48 -22.66 -20.26 17.39
N ALA A 49 -21.74 -19.32 17.68
CA ALA A 49 -21.90 -17.95 17.23
C ALA A 49 -22.14 -18.02 15.71
N ALA A 50 -23.32 -17.62 15.29
CA ALA A 50 -23.66 -17.49 13.89
C ALA A 50 -22.59 -16.58 13.25
N GLN A 51 -21.59 -17.18 12.56
CA GLN A 51 -20.73 -16.44 11.67
C GLN A 51 -21.65 -15.91 10.57
N GLY A 52 -22.01 -14.64 10.68
CA GLY A 52 -22.76 -13.95 9.63
C GLY A 52 -22.02 -14.19 8.31
N GLU A 53 -22.76 -14.50 7.26
CA GLU A 53 -22.22 -14.71 5.91
C GLU A 53 -21.37 -13.50 5.53
N ILE A 54 -20.06 -13.73 5.30
CA ILE A 54 -19.15 -12.65 4.89
C ILE A 54 -19.59 -12.20 3.49
N LYS A 55 -19.99 -10.94 3.38
CA LYS A 55 -20.39 -10.34 2.11
C LYS A 55 -19.61 -9.06 1.88
N LEU A 56 -18.81 -9.04 0.82
CA LEU A 56 -18.03 -7.89 0.37
C LEU A 56 -18.85 -7.01 -0.60
N PRO A 57 -18.49 -5.72 -0.79
CA PRO A 57 -19.10 -4.86 -1.78
C PRO A 57 -18.96 -5.43 -3.21
N GLU A 58 -19.91 -5.11 -4.08
CA GLU A 58 -19.90 -5.59 -5.47
C GLU A 58 -18.68 -5.08 -6.27
N THR A 59 -18.15 -3.92 -5.94
CA THR A 59 -16.96 -3.35 -6.58
C THR A 59 -15.83 -3.23 -5.57
N LEU A 60 -14.64 -3.70 -5.92
CA LEU A 60 -13.39 -3.52 -5.18
C LEU A 60 -12.43 -2.66 -5.99
N ARG A 61 -11.95 -1.53 -5.39
CA ARG A 61 -11.09 -0.53 -6.03
C ARG A 61 -9.69 -0.61 -5.44
N ILE A 62 -8.74 -1.05 -6.24
CA ILE A 62 -7.36 -1.35 -5.81
C ILE A 62 -6.41 -0.37 -6.49
N GLY A 63 -5.68 0.43 -5.69
CA GLY A 63 -4.60 1.29 -6.14
C GLY A 63 -3.23 0.67 -5.88
N PHE A 64 -2.29 0.84 -6.80
CA PHE A 64 -0.93 0.34 -6.65
C PHE A 64 0.08 1.21 -7.41
N ILE A 65 1.36 1.10 -7.02
CA ILE A 65 2.44 1.77 -7.74
C ILE A 65 2.96 0.86 -8.82
N SER A 66 3.03 1.36 -10.04
CA SER A 66 3.60 0.65 -11.16
C SER A 66 4.48 1.57 -11.99
N ALA A 67 5.66 1.07 -12.34
CA ALA A 67 6.47 1.65 -13.38
C ALA A 67 5.89 1.32 -14.77
N ASN A 68 6.12 2.19 -15.75
CA ASN A 68 5.78 1.96 -17.16
C ASN A 68 4.28 1.75 -17.48
N ASN A 69 3.36 2.34 -16.69
CA ASN A 69 1.91 2.19 -16.89
C ASN A 69 1.43 0.72 -16.90
N ASN A 70 2.17 -0.17 -16.28
CA ASN A 70 1.80 -1.57 -16.16
C ASN A 70 0.51 -1.71 -15.33
N LYS A 71 -0.42 -2.54 -15.80
CA LYS A 71 -1.68 -2.83 -15.10
C LYS A 71 -1.58 -4.00 -14.12
N THR A 72 -0.40 -4.59 -13.97
CA THR A 72 -0.16 -5.75 -13.14
C THR A 72 0.42 -5.32 -11.79
N ILE A 73 -0.19 -5.77 -10.71
CA ILE A 73 0.33 -5.60 -9.36
C ILE A 73 1.63 -6.39 -9.23
N THR A 74 2.62 -5.84 -8.51
CA THR A 74 3.89 -6.54 -8.22
C THR A 74 3.71 -7.52 -7.07
N GLY A 75 4.50 -8.59 -7.04
CA GLY A 75 4.58 -9.50 -5.91
C GLY A 75 3.45 -10.52 -5.81
N PRO A 76 3.15 -11.00 -4.61
CA PRO A 76 2.17 -12.06 -4.39
C PRO A 76 0.77 -11.74 -4.89
N GLU A 77 0.33 -10.50 -4.72
CA GLU A 77 -0.97 -10.05 -5.21
C GLU A 77 -1.05 -10.08 -6.74
N GLY A 78 0.03 -9.70 -7.42
CA GLY A 78 0.12 -9.76 -8.88
C GLY A 78 0.20 -11.20 -9.40
N TRP A 79 0.89 -12.09 -8.68
CA TRP A 79 0.85 -13.52 -8.97
C TRP A 79 -0.57 -14.08 -8.87
N ALA A 80 -1.25 -13.83 -7.75
CA ALA A 80 -2.63 -14.26 -7.53
C ALA A 80 -3.59 -13.71 -8.60
N GLN A 81 -3.40 -12.44 -9.00
CA GLN A 81 -4.15 -11.81 -10.09
C GLN A 81 -3.91 -12.53 -11.42
N SER A 82 -2.65 -12.78 -11.79
CA SER A 82 -2.30 -13.41 -13.07
C SER A 82 -2.78 -14.87 -13.16
N LYS A 83 -2.83 -15.57 -12.02
CA LYS A 83 -3.38 -16.92 -11.90
C LYS A 83 -4.91 -16.93 -11.77
N GLY A 84 -5.56 -15.75 -11.73
CA GLY A 84 -7.01 -15.58 -11.69
C GLY A 84 -7.66 -15.88 -10.34
N TYR A 85 -6.91 -16.31 -9.33
CA TYR A 85 -7.53 -16.65 -8.04
C TYR A 85 -7.67 -15.49 -7.07
N LEU A 86 -6.97 -14.37 -7.26
CA LEU A 86 -7.25 -13.15 -6.49
C LEU A 86 -8.73 -12.77 -6.65
N GLU A 87 -9.17 -12.71 -7.89
CA GLU A 87 -10.55 -12.32 -8.18
C GLU A 87 -11.54 -13.46 -7.88
N SER A 88 -11.23 -14.70 -8.28
CA SER A 88 -12.16 -15.81 -8.08
C SER A 88 -12.43 -16.14 -6.62
N GLU A 89 -11.44 -15.98 -5.73
CA GLU A 89 -11.65 -16.12 -4.28
C GLU A 89 -12.55 -15.02 -3.72
N LEU A 90 -12.29 -13.73 -4.07
CA LEU A 90 -13.10 -12.62 -3.57
C LEU A 90 -14.50 -12.59 -4.17
N LYS A 91 -14.71 -13.11 -5.38
CA LYS A 91 -16.06 -13.30 -5.98
C LYS A 91 -16.95 -14.20 -5.14
N LYS A 92 -16.40 -15.18 -4.44
CA LYS A 92 -17.17 -16.04 -3.52
C LYS A 92 -17.86 -15.27 -2.40
N TYR A 93 -17.35 -14.08 -2.10
CA TYR A 93 -17.85 -13.19 -1.06
C TYR A 93 -18.61 -11.98 -1.60
N GLY A 94 -19.00 -11.99 -2.87
CA GLY A 94 -19.91 -11.00 -3.45
C GLY A 94 -19.28 -9.93 -4.33
N VAL A 95 -17.95 -9.88 -4.46
CA VAL A 95 -17.29 -8.93 -5.39
C VAL A 95 -17.61 -9.36 -6.83
N LYS A 96 -18.13 -8.43 -7.62
CA LYS A 96 -18.47 -8.65 -9.04
C LYS A 96 -17.51 -7.95 -9.98
N GLU A 97 -17.02 -6.77 -9.58
CA GLU A 97 -16.16 -5.91 -10.38
C GLU A 97 -14.89 -5.56 -9.63
N PHE A 98 -13.74 -5.66 -10.33
CA PHE A 98 -12.42 -5.25 -9.84
C PHE A 98 -11.91 -4.08 -10.65
N LYS A 99 -11.59 -2.96 -9.99
CA LYS A 99 -11.02 -1.77 -10.62
C LYS A 99 -9.59 -1.59 -10.15
N TYR A 100 -8.67 -1.66 -11.08
CA TYR A 100 -7.23 -1.53 -10.83
C TYR A 100 -6.75 -0.16 -11.31
N PHE A 101 -6.11 0.58 -10.41
CA PHE A 101 -5.58 1.92 -10.67
C PHE A 101 -4.08 1.92 -10.40
N ASN A 102 -3.28 2.20 -11.42
CA ASN A 102 -1.85 2.39 -11.24
C ASN A 102 -1.52 3.87 -11.04
N PHE A 103 -0.54 4.12 -10.17
CA PHE A 103 -0.06 5.46 -9.86
C PHE A 103 1.45 5.56 -10.07
N PRO A 104 1.96 6.72 -10.52
CA PRO A 104 3.40 6.92 -10.76
C PRO A 104 4.19 7.01 -9.45
N ASN A 105 3.55 7.36 -8.34
CA ASN A 105 4.16 7.51 -7.01
C ASN A 105 3.12 7.41 -5.89
N GLY A 106 3.61 7.29 -4.65
CA GLY A 106 2.75 7.16 -3.47
C GLY A 106 1.93 8.41 -3.10
N PRO A 107 2.45 9.64 -3.21
CA PRO A 107 1.64 10.86 -3.02
C PRO A 107 0.38 10.90 -3.87
N ASN A 108 0.46 10.56 -5.16
CA ASN A 108 -0.72 10.50 -6.04
C ASN A 108 -1.72 9.42 -5.60
N LEU A 109 -1.25 8.28 -5.09
CA LEU A 109 -2.11 7.25 -4.51
C LEU A 109 -2.82 7.77 -3.25
N ASN A 110 -2.13 8.50 -2.37
CA ASN A 110 -2.73 9.14 -1.19
C ASN A 110 -3.83 10.15 -1.57
N GLU A 111 -3.64 10.92 -2.64
CA GLU A 111 -4.67 11.82 -3.18
C GLU A 111 -5.92 11.05 -3.60
N ALA A 112 -5.74 9.92 -4.29
CA ALA A 112 -6.86 9.06 -4.72
C ALA A 112 -7.59 8.42 -3.52
N VAL A 113 -6.87 8.01 -2.46
CA VAL A 113 -7.49 7.56 -1.20
C VAL A 113 -8.27 8.70 -0.55
N THR A 114 -7.70 9.91 -0.50
CA THR A 114 -8.36 11.10 0.05
C THR A 114 -9.65 11.44 -0.70
N ALA A 115 -9.64 11.27 -2.02
CA ALA A 115 -10.80 11.48 -2.88
C ALA A 115 -11.85 10.36 -2.78
N GLY A 116 -11.63 9.31 -1.99
CA GLY A 116 -12.56 8.19 -1.83
C GLY A 116 -12.65 7.29 -3.07
N THR A 117 -11.66 7.31 -3.96
CA THR A 117 -11.67 6.53 -5.20
C THR A 117 -11.08 5.12 -5.05
N LEU A 118 -10.46 4.83 -3.91
CA LEU A 118 -9.82 3.55 -3.61
C LEU A 118 -10.37 2.93 -2.32
N ASP A 119 -10.39 1.60 -2.27
CA ASP A 119 -10.66 0.80 -1.07
C ASP A 119 -9.37 0.24 -0.50
N VAL A 120 -8.46 -0.19 -1.37
CA VAL A 120 -7.17 -0.82 -1.05
C VAL A 120 -6.05 -0.05 -1.73
N GLY A 121 -4.95 0.17 -1.02
CA GLY A 121 -3.71 0.74 -1.55
C GLY A 121 -2.51 -0.17 -1.30
N ILE A 122 -1.71 -0.44 -2.36
CA ILE A 122 -0.47 -1.22 -2.28
C ILE A 122 0.68 -0.33 -2.72
N TYR A 123 1.50 0.13 -1.77
CA TYR A 123 2.55 1.11 -2.07
C TYR A 123 3.63 1.18 -0.98
N GLY A 124 4.69 1.94 -1.25
CA GLY A 124 5.84 2.06 -0.33
C GLY A 124 5.47 2.63 1.05
N ASP A 125 6.27 2.28 2.05
CA ASP A 125 6.11 2.68 3.45
C ASP A 125 6.06 4.20 3.66
N THR A 126 7.01 4.91 3.09
CA THR A 126 7.16 6.36 3.29
C THR A 126 5.89 7.14 2.94
N PRO A 127 5.27 7.01 1.75
CA PRO A 127 4.03 7.70 1.47
C PRO A 127 2.84 7.17 2.27
N ALA A 128 2.79 5.87 2.61
CA ALA A 128 1.73 5.31 3.43
C ALA A 128 1.74 5.88 4.85
N ILE A 129 2.92 5.97 5.47
CA ILE A 129 3.14 6.57 6.79
C ILE A 129 2.81 8.06 6.76
N ASN A 130 3.28 8.79 5.75
CA ASN A 130 2.97 10.22 5.61
C ASN A 130 1.47 10.46 5.43
N GLY A 131 0.77 9.62 4.67
CA GLY A 131 -0.69 9.67 4.54
C GLY A 131 -1.37 9.48 5.90
N LYS A 132 -1.01 8.45 6.65
CA LYS A 132 -1.55 8.20 7.99
C LYS A 132 -1.27 9.36 8.95
N ALA A 133 -0.03 9.85 8.99
CA ALA A 133 0.37 10.99 9.81
C ALA A 133 -0.36 12.30 9.42
N ALA A 134 -0.76 12.43 8.16
CA ALA A 134 -1.57 13.54 7.68
C ALA A 134 -3.08 13.40 7.99
N GLY A 135 -3.49 12.26 8.57
CA GLY A 135 -4.88 12.00 8.96
C GLY A 135 -5.67 11.17 7.95
N LEU A 136 -5.00 10.56 6.97
CA LEU A 136 -5.64 9.65 6.04
C LEU A 136 -6.22 8.45 6.80
N LYS A 137 -7.51 8.21 6.63
CA LYS A 137 -8.25 7.17 7.35
C LYS A 137 -7.99 5.81 6.73
N THR A 138 -6.84 5.23 7.05
CA THR A 138 -6.42 3.92 6.57
C THR A 138 -5.98 3.02 7.72
N LYS A 139 -6.09 1.71 7.49
CA LYS A 139 -5.54 0.65 8.35
C LYS A 139 -4.56 -0.20 7.56
N LEU A 140 -3.45 -0.57 8.18
CA LEU A 140 -2.44 -1.47 7.63
C LEU A 140 -2.92 -2.91 7.78
N ILE A 141 -3.00 -3.66 6.68
CA ILE A 141 -3.44 -5.07 6.71
C ILE A 141 -2.31 -6.06 6.47
N ASN A 142 -1.22 -5.63 5.83
CA ASN A 142 0.03 -6.39 5.76
C ASN A 142 1.22 -5.53 5.31
N ILE A 143 2.41 -6.08 5.52
CA ILE A 143 3.67 -5.64 4.92
C ILE A 143 3.93 -6.59 3.74
N SER A 144 3.62 -6.13 2.53
CA SER A 144 3.63 -6.99 1.34
C SER A 144 5.03 -7.33 0.85
N GLN A 145 6.01 -6.44 1.04
CA GLN A 145 7.43 -6.65 0.69
C GLN A 145 8.33 -6.00 1.72
N ILE A 146 9.45 -6.65 2.02
CA ILE A 146 10.54 -6.15 2.88
C ILE A 146 11.83 -6.00 2.07
N ASN A 147 12.83 -5.31 2.62
CA ASN A 147 14.17 -5.19 2.06
C ASN A 147 14.21 -4.63 0.63
N MET A 148 13.33 -3.69 0.30
CA MET A 148 13.37 -3.01 -1.00
C MET A 148 14.62 -2.17 -1.10
N ASN A 149 15.50 -2.49 -2.07
CA ASN A 149 16.74 -1.78 -2.29
C ASN A 149 16.53 -0.46 -3.03
N VAL A 150 17.50 0.43 -2.90
CA VAL A 150 17.64 1.68 -3.66
C VAL A 150 19.06 1.72 -4.20
N TRP A 151 19.24 2.16 -5.43
CA TRP A 151 20.55 2.35 -6.08
C TRP A 151 20.77 3.84 -6.33
N LEU A 152 21.79 4.41 -5.70
CA LEU A 152 22.25 5.77 -6.04
C LEU A 152 23.21 5.67 -7.22
N VAL A 153 22.72 6.07 -8.39
CA VAL A 153 23.38 5.80 -9.67
C VAL A 153 23.87 7.09 -10.30
N ALA A 154 25.08 7.04 -10.87
CA ALA A 154 25.70 8.12 -11.64
C ALA A 154 26.14 7.62 -13.04
N LYS A 155 26.52 8.56 -13.91
CA LYS A 155 27.16 8.23 -15.20
C LYS A 155 28.56 7.63 -14.99
N PRO A 156 29.06 6.81 -15.95
CA PRO A 156 30.41 6.23 -15.87
C PRO A 156 31.54 7.27 -15.73
N ASP A 157 31.36 8.46 -16.28
CA ASP A 157 32.30 9.59 -16.21
C ASP A 157 31.92 10.60 -15.09
N GLY A 158 30.87 10.30 -14.30
CA GLY A 158 30.37 11.11 -13.20
C GLY A 158 30.98 10.78 -11.84
N PRO A 159 30.32 11.20 -10.72
CA PRO A 159 30.71 10.90 -9.35
C PRO A 159 30.97 9.41 -9.13
N LYS A 160 32.03 9.10 -8.34
CA LYS A 160 32.39 7.73 -7.97
C LYS A 160 32.15 7.45 -6.50
N THR A 161 32.10 8.49 -5.69
CA THR A 161 31.91 8.43 -4.24
C THR A 161 30.82 9.40 -3.81
N LEU A 162 30.33 9.23 -2.57
CA LEU A 162 29.38 10.17 -1.97
C LEU A 162 29.96 11.58 -1.82
N ALA A 163 31.26 11.67 -1.50
CA ALA A 163 31.96 12.95 -1.35
C ALA A 163 31.97 13.77 -2.66
N ASP A 164 31.99 13.11 -3.83
CA ASP A 164 31.96 13.76 -5.13
C ASP A 164 30.61 14.45 -5.44
N LEU A 165 29.60 14.21 -4.61
CA LEU A 165 28.28 14.83 -4.74
C LEU A 165 28.24 16.26 -4.20
N LYS A 166 29.26 16.70 -3.45
CA LYS A 166 29.33 18.05 -2.87
C LYS A 166 29.17 19.11 -3.96
N GLY A 167 28.25 20.05 -3.75
CA GLY A 167 27.90 21.10 -4.71
C GLY A 167 27.08 20.64 -5.92
N LYS A 168 26.68 19.36 -5.98
CA LYS A 168 25.95 18.80 -7.12
C LYS A 168 24.44 18.80 -6.92
N LYS A 169 23.73 18.58 -8.03
CA LYS A 169 22.29 18.27 -8.03
C LYS A 169 22.12 16.75 -8.09
N VAL A 170 21.34 16.21 -7.18
CA VAL A 170 20.96 14.78 -7.14
C VAL A 170 19.45 14.70 -7.16
N ALA A 171 18.87 13.72 -7.82
CA ALA A 171 17.43 13.62 -7.90
C ALA A 171 16.88 12.30 -7.34
N THR A 172 15.60 12.33 -7.01
CA THR A 172 14.80 11.16 -6.63
C THR A 172 13.31 11.51 -6.72
N SER A 173 12.43 10.51 -6.64
CA SER A 173 11.00 10.76 -6.47
C SER A 173 10.72 11.15 -5.02
N GLN A 174 10.45 12.43 -4.76
CA GLN A 174 10.20 12.94 -3.40
C GLN A 174 9.00 12.27 -2.75
N GLY A 175 9.04 12.10 -1.43
CA GLY A 175 8.00 11.45 -0.65
C GLY A 175 7.94 9.93 -0.81
N SER A 176 8.95 9.31 -1.40
CA SER A 176 9.11 7.87 -1.56
C SER A 176 10.17 7.29 -0.62
N TYR A 177 10.27 5.95 -0.54
CA TYR A 177 11.34 5.28 0.20
C TYR A 177 12.74 5.60 -0.36
N MET A 178 12.87 5.87 -1.68
CA MET A 178 14.12 6.32 -2.27
C MET A 178 14.52 7.71 -1.78
N SER A 179 13.54 8.60 -1.62
CA SER A 179 13.76 9.93 -1.05
C SER A 179 14.22 9.84 0.41
N ARG A 180 13.60 8.95 1.20
CA ARG A 180 14.05 8.68 2.57
C ARG A 180 15.50 8.20 2.62
N TYR A 181 15.82 7.19 1.81
CA TYR A 181 17.21 6.69 1.68
C TYR A 181 18.19 7.81 1.35
N LEU A 182 17.92 8.59 0.29
CA LEU A 182 18.83 9.65 -0.16
C LEU A 182 19.05 10.72 0.92
N ILE A 183 17.98 11.19 1.55
CA ILE A 183 18.06 12.22 2.60
C ILE A 183 18.83 11.70 3.81
N SER A 184 18.56 10.46 4.24
CA SER A 184 19.29 9.83 5.35
C SER A 184 20.75 9.68 5.03
N LEU A 185 21.08 9.15 3.84
CA LEU A 185 22.45 8.94 3.40
C LEU A 185 23.25 10.25 3.36
N LEU A 186 22.67 11.30 2.77
CA LEU A 186 23.32 12.61 2.72
C LEU A 186 23.56 13.19 4.13
N LYS A 187 22.62 12.99 5.05
CA LYS A 187 22.76 13.45 6.44
C LYS A 187 23.84 12.65 7.17
N GLU A 188 23.89 11.34 7.03
CA GLU A 188 24.95 10.49 7.61
C GLU A 188 26.35 10.87 7.13
N GLN A 189 26.44 11.40 5.89
CA GLN A 189 27.70 11.87 5.31
C GLN A 189 27.98 13.37 5.55
N GLY A 190 27.09 14.10 6.24
CA GLY A 190 27.23 15.55 6.45
C GLY A 190 27.10 16.36 5.16
N LEU A 191 26.38 15.85 4.16
CA LEU A 191 26.24 16.45 2.84
C LEU A 191 24.84 17.07 2.61
N GLU A 192 23.96 17.04 3.60
CA GLU A 192 22.57 17.48 3.47
C GLU A 192 22.42 18.96 3.07
N ASN A 193 23.41 19.80 3.40
CA ASN A 193 23.42 21.22 3.05
C ASN A 193 24.24 21.50 1.78
N ASP A 194 25.06 20.55 1.33
CA ASP A 194 25.96 20.71 0.20
C ASP A 194 25.36 20.14 -1.11
N VAL A 195 24.35 19.26 -1.03
CA VAL A 195 23.73 18.61 -2.17
C VAL A 195 22.33 19.13 -2.40
N LYS A 196 22.04 19.58 -3.62
CA LYS A 196 20.68 20.01 -4.01
C LYS A 196 19.86 18.80 -4.46
N VAL A 197 18.89 18.37 -3.64
CA VAL A 197 17.97 17.28 -3.98
C VAL A 197 16.80 17.81 -4.81
N LEU A 198 16.56 17.20 -5.99
CA LEU A 198 15.48 17.54 -6.92
C LEU A 198 14.42 16.44 -6.97
N HIS A 199 13.17 16.82 -7.26
CA HIS A 199 12.11 15.88 -7.56
C HIS A 199 12.10 15.56 -9.07
N LEU A 200 12.29 14.29 -9.42
CA LEU A 200 12.06 13.74 -10.76
C LEU A 200 11.45 12.34 -10.62
N LEU A 201 10.62 11.93 -11.55
CA LEU A 201 10.23 10.53 -11.69
C LEU A 201 11.39 9.70 -12.27
N PRO A 202 11.46 8.37 -12.05
CA PRO A 202 12.61 7.56 -12.46
C PRO A 202 12.95 7.67 -13.96
N ALA A 203 11.96 7.69 -14.84
CA ALA A 203 12.17 7.85 -16.28
C ALA A 203 12.76 9.23 -16.64
N ASP A 204 12.29 10.30 -16.01
CA ASP A 204 12.83 11.66 -16.20
C ASP A 204 14.23 11.78 -15.63
N GLY A 205 14.51 11.03 -14.54
CA GLY A 205 15.84 10.92 -13.93
C GLY A 205 16.89 10.35 -14.88
N GLU A 206 16.54 9.32 -15.66
CA GLU A 206 17.44 8.77 -16.70
C GLU A 206 17.80 9.81 -17.74
N ALA A 207 16.80 10.53 -18.25
CA ALA A 207 17.02 11.58 -19.25
C ALA A 207 17.89 12.73 -18.67
N ALA A 208 17.64 13.14 -17.43
CA ALA A 208 18.41 14.19 -16.76
C ALA A 208 19.87 13.78 -16.48
N LEU A 209 20.11 12.51 -16.09
CA LEU A 209 21.46 11.95 -15.94
C LEU A 209 22.19 11.94 -17.29
N ALA A 210 21.54 11.49 -18.36
CA ALA A 210 22.14 11.42 -19.69
C ALA A 210 22.61 12.79 -20.17
N ARG A 211 21.82 13.84 -19.94
CA ARG A 211 22.16 15.23 -20.28
C ARG A 211 23.17 15.89 -19.33
N GLY A 212 23.41 15.31 -18.15
CA GLY A 212 24.24 15.91 -17.09
C GLY A 212 23.53 17.01 -16.28
N ASP A 213 22.20 17.12 -16.35
CA ASP A 213 21.42 18.09 -15.57
C ASP A 213 21.47 17.76 -14.06
N ILE A 214 21.65 16.48 -13.73
CA ILE A 214 21.89 15.93 -12.39
C ILE A 214 23.13 15.04 -12.39
N ALA A 215 23.80 14.96 -11.24
CA ALA A 215 25.03 14.16 -11.07
C ALA A 215 24.73 12.70 -10.69
N ALA A 216 23.63 12.47 -9.95
CA ALA A 216 23.19 11.14 -9.56
C ALA A 216 21.66 11.10 -9.38
N TYR A 217 21.11 9.88 -9.40
CA TYR A 217 19.70 9.61 -9.12
C TYR A 217 19.56 8.40 -8.20
N ALA A 218 18.69 8.49 -7.18
CA ALA A 218 18.34 7.37 -6.32
C ALA A 218 17.16 6.59 -6.93
N TYR A 219 17.46 5.44 -7.56
CA TYR A 219 16.51 4.60 -8.30
C TYR A 219 15.85 3.53 -7.44
N PRO A 220 14.55 3.24 -7.68
CA PRO A 220 13.85 2.12 -7.05
C PRO A 220 14.23 0.77 -7.64
N THR A 221 13.67 -0.29 -7.03
CA THR A 221 13.60 -1.64 -7.60
C THR A 221 13.04 -1.59 -9.03
N GLY A 222 13.55 -2.45 -9.90
CA GLY A 222 13.28 -2.43 -11.34
C GLY A 222 14.16 -1.44 -12.11
N PHE A 223 14.06 -0.15 -11.80
CA PHE A 223 14.86 0.88 -12.48
C PHE A 223 16.35 0.82 -12.15
N GLY A 224 16.73 0.62 -10.87
CA GLY A 224 18.15 0.56 -10.49
C GLY A 224 18.94 -0.46 -11.30
N PRO A 225 18.62 -1.75 -11.23
CA PRO A 225 19.29 -2.76 -12.05
C PRO A 225 19.19 -2.53 -13.57
N LEU A 226 18.05 -1.97 -14.05
CA LEU A 226 17.90 -1.64 -15.47
C LEU A 226 18.91 -0.57 -15.94
N ILE A 227 19.11 0.47 -15.15
CA ILE A 227 20.04 1.56 -15.45
C ILE A 227 21.50 1.05 -15.36
N LEU A 228 21.82 0.22 -14.36
CA LEU A 228 23.13 -0.42 -14.26
C LEU A 228 23.43 -1.28 -15.49
N LYS A 229 22.44 -2.02 -16.01
CA LYS A 229 22.59 -2.80 -17.25
C LYS A 229 22.87 -1.93 -18.48
N LYS A 230 22.47 -0.66 -18.47
CA LYS A 230 22.78 0.33 -19.51
C LYS A 230 24.20 0.94 -19.37
N GLY A 231 25.01 0.49 -18.41
CA GLY A 231 26.39 0.92 -18.20
C GLY A 231 26.58 2.08 -17.21
N TYR A 232 25.50 2.54 -16.54
CA TYR A 232 25.63 3.46 -15.42
C TYR A 232 26.22 2.73 -14.19
N VAL A 233 26.71 3.48 -13.20
CA VAL A 233 27.40 2.92 -12.02
C VAL A 233 26.65 3.29 -10.74
N ALA A 234 26.50 2.32 -9.85
CA ALA A 234 26.02 2.58 -8.49
C ALA A 234 27.17 3.12 -7.65
N ILE A 235 27.01 4.31 -7.07
CA ILE A 235 27.96 4.90 -6.13
C ILE A 235 27.61 4.50 -4.70
N ASP A 236 26.35 4.17 -4.43
CA ASP A 236 25.88 3.57 -3.19
C ASP A 236 24.57 2.80 -3.39
N GLU A 237 24.21 1.96 -2.40
CA GLU A 237 22.98 1.16 -2.39
C GLU A 237 22.43 1.03 -0.97
N ALA A 238 21.10 1.04 -0.83
CA ALA A 238 20.44 0.87 0.46
C ALA A 238 20.73 -0.50 1.12
N SER A 239 21.11 -1.51 0.34
CA SER A 239 21.55 -2.82 0.85
C SER A 239 22.77 -2.75 1.77
N LYS A 240 23.58 -1.69 1.67
CA LYS A 240 24.71 -1.42 2.58
C LYS A 240 24.29 -0.73 3.90
N HIS A 241 23.04 -0.26 3.95
CA HIS A 241 22.44 0.48 5.05
C HIS A 241 21.12 -0.19 5.47
N PRO A 242 21.16 -1.30 6.26
CA PRO A 242 19.97 -2.13 6.53
C PRO A 242 18.73 -1.37 7.03
N ASP A 243 18.93 -0.29 7.80
CA ASP A 243 17.85 0.55 8.33
C ASP A 243 17.23 1.48 7.27
N LEU A 244 17.87 1.63 6.12
CA LEU A 244 17.41 2.46 5.00
C LEU A 244 16.69 1.66 3.90
N LEU A 245 16.59 0.34 4.05
CA LEU A 245 15.80 -0.49 3.15
C LEU A 245 14.32 -0.12 3.23
N GLY A 246 13.65 -0.10 2.08
CA GLY A 246 12.23 0.18 1.99
C GLY A 246 11.35 -1.04 2.26
N THR A 247 10.07 -0.79 2.49
CA THR A 247 9.03 -1.81 2.53
C THR A 247 7.86 -1.40 1.63
N SER A 248 7.08 -2.38 1.16
CA SER A 248 5.77 -2.16 0.56
C SER A 248 4.67 -2.60 1.51
N LEU A 249 3.62 -1.84 1.57
CA LEU A 249 2.53 -2.00 2.50
C LEU A 249 1.20 -2.15 1.75
N THR A 250 0.30 -2.95 2.29
CA THR A 250 -1.11 -2.94 1.87
C THR A 250 -1.95 -2.28 2.95
N VAL A 251 -2.64 -1.22 2.58
CA VAL A 251 -3.58 -0.53 3.44
C VAL A 251 -5.00 -0.63 2.88
N VAL A 252 -5.99 -0.56 3.76
CA VAL A 252 -7.41 -0.43 3.41
C VAL A 252 -7.97 0.84 4.05
N THR A 253 -8.99 1.44 3.43
CA THR A 253 -9.69 2.56 4.05
C THR A 253 -10.47 2.11 5.29
N GLU A 254 -10.54 2.96 6.31
CA GLU A 254 -11.25 2.62 7.57
C GLU A 254 -12.73 2.35 7.32
N ASP A 255 -13.36 3.08 6.38
CA ASP A 255 -14.77 2.89 6.04
C ASP A 255 -15.00 1.54 5.36
N TYR A 256 -14.12 1.14 4.42
CA TYR A 256 -14.18 -0.17 3.79
C TYR A 256 -13.99 -1.29 4.82
N LEU A 257 -12.98 -1.16 5.69
CA LEU A 257 -12.69 -2.14 6.74
C LEU A 257 -13.83 -2.27 7.74
N LYS A 258 -14.42 -1.15 8.18
CA LYS A 258 -15.56 -1.15 9.10
C LYS A 258 -16.76 -1.90 8.52
N ALA A 259 -17.02 -1.73 7.24
CA ALA A 259 -18.08 -2.48 6.56
C ALA A 259 -17.72 -3.95 6.28
N ASN A 260 -16.40 -4.26 6.23
CA ASN A 260 -15.90 -5.57 5.80
C ASN A 260 -14.77 -6.06 6.73
N PRO A 261 -15.04 -6.35 8.01
CA PRO A 261 -13.99 -6.67 8.99
C PRO A 261 -13.23 -7.97 8.68
N ALA A 262 -13.81 -8.88 7.91
CA ALA A 262 -13.15 -10.12 7.50
C ALA A 262 -12.18 -9.95 6.31
N PHE A 263 -12.19 -8.82 5.61
CA PHE A 263 -11.40 -8.58 4.41
C PHE A 263 -9.89 -8.77 4.62
N PRO A 264 -9.25 -8.27 5.70
CA PRO A 264 -7.81 -8.47 5.91
C PRO A 264 -7.42 -9.94 5.94
N LYS A 265 -8.22 -10.79 6.59
CA LYS A 265 -7.95 -12.23 6.65
C LYS A 265 -8.06 -12.86 5.26
N LEU A 266 -9.13 -12.59 4.53
CA LEU A 266 -9.33 -13.12 3.17
C LEU A 266 -8.20 -12.71 2.23
N TRP A 267 -7.81 -11.43 2.26
CA TRP A 267 -6.71 -10.92 1.46
C TRP A 267 -5.38 -11.58 1.80
N ASN A 268 -5.07 -11.71 3.09
CA ASN A 268 -3.82 -12.30 3.55
C ASN A 268 -3.76 -13.82 3.30
N ASP A 269 -4.87 -14.55 3.36
CA ASP A 269 -4.92 -15.96 3.00
C ASP A 269 -4.57 -16.16 1.51
N ILE A 270 -5.14 -15.35 0.62
CA ILE A 270 -4.83 -15.35 -0.83
C ILE A 270 -3.34 -15.02 -1.04
N ARG A 271 -2.85 -14.00 -0.36
CA ARG A 271 -1.45 -13.57 -0.45
C ARG A 271 -0.49 -14.66 0.05
N THR A 272 -0.76 -15.30 1.19
CA THR A 272 0.07 -16.37 1.74
C THR A 272 0.16 -17.56 0.79
N ARG A 273 -0.97 -17.93 0.15
CA ARG A 273 -0.97 -18.93 -0.93
C ARG A 273 -0.06 -18.52 -2.08
N ALA A 274 -0.17 -17.27 -2.53
CA ALA A 274 0.65 -16.73 -3.61
C ALA A 274 2.15 -16.76 -3.29
N VAL A 275 2.55 -16.38 -2.07
CA VAL A 275 3.95 -16.44 -1.62
C VAL A 275 4.50 -17.87 -1.70
N LYS A 276 3.75 -18.86 -1.23
CA LYS A 276 4.13 -20.28 -1.30
C LYS A 276 4.29 -20.74 -2.75
N GLU A 277 3.36 -20.38 -3.62
CA GLU A 277 3.42 -20.71 -5.04
C GLU A 277 4.62 -20.04 -5.75
N ILE A 278 4.90 -18.76 -5.47
CA ILE A 278 6.07 -18.05 -6.00
C ILE A 278 7.37 -18.72 -5.56
N ARG A 279 7.49 -19.13 -4.29
CA ARG A 279 8.67 -19.85 -3.79
C ARG A 279 8.88 -21.19 -4.51
N ALA A 280 7.82 -21.89 -4.78
CA ALA A 280 7.87 -23.16 -5.52
C ALA A 280 8.12 -22.98 -7.03
N ASN A 281 7.77 -21.80 -7.60
CA ASN A 281 7.79 -21.54 -9.05
C ASN A 281 8.48 -20.20 -9.38
N SER A 282 9.63 -19.92 -8.76
CA SER A 282 10.29 -18.61 -8.85
C SER A 282 10.64 -18.19 -10.27
N GLU A 283 11.09 -19.12 -11.12
CA GLU A 283 11.41 -18.83 -12.53
C GLU A 283 10.17 -18.40 -13.32
N GLU A 284 9.04 -19.04 -13.08
CA GLU A 284 7.76 -18.67 -13.71
C GLU A 284 7.32 -17.28 -13.24
N TYR A 285 7.48 -16.99 -11.93
CA TYR A 285 7.19 -15.66 -11.39
C TYR A 285 8.04 -14.58 -12.04
N PHE A 286 9.36 -14.77 -12.14
CA PHE A 286 10.24 -13.80 -12.76
C PHE A 286 9.90 -13.56 -14.22
N LYS A 287 9.57 -14.61 -14.96
CA LYS A 287 9.13 -14.50 -16.36
C LYS A 287 7.81 -13.74 -16.47
N LEU A 288 6.82 -14.11 -15.67
CA LEU A 288 5.52 -13.44 -15.63
C LEU A 288 5.67 -11.94 -15.35
N TYR A 289 6.51 -11.59 -14.36
CA TYR A 289 6.74 -10.20 -14.01
C TYR A 289 7.51 -9.44 -15.10
N ALA A 290 8.47 -10.09 -15.74
CA ALA A 290 9.20 -9.52 -16.88
C ALA A 290 8.26 -9.22 -18.05
N ASP A 291 7.41 -10.18 -18.42
CA ASP A 291 6.42 -10.02 -19.49
C ASP A 291 5.41 -8.88 -19.18
N GLY A 292 4.97 -8.76 -17.93
CA GLY A 292 4.04 -7.72 -17.50
C GLY A 292 4.67 -6.32 -17.36
N SER A 293 5.91 -6.22 -16.88
CA SER A 293 6.60 -4.94 -16.64
C SER A 293 7.40 -4.41 -17.82
N GLY A 294 7.74 -5.27 -18.79
CA GLY A 294 8.67 -4.97 -19.86
C GLY A 294 10.15 -4.94 -19.42
N TYR A 295 10.46 -5.32 -18.17
CA TYR A 295 11.85 -5.46 -17.72
C TYR A 295 12.46 -6.78 -18.20
N PRO A 296 13.75 -6.82 -18.52
CA PRO A 296 14.48 -8.08 -18.73
C PRO A 296 14.40 -8.97 -17.48
N VAL A 297 14.35 -10.28 -17.66
CA VAL A 297 14.22 -11.27 -16.55
C VAL A 297 15.36 -11.12 -15.52
N ASP A 298 16.59 -10.88 -15.97
CA ASP A 298 17.74 -10.65 -15.08
C ASP A 298 17.59 -9.37 -14.22
N VAL A 299 17.01 -8.31 -14.78
CA VAL A 299 16.65 -7.09 -14.04
C VAL A 299 15.59 -7.38 -12.99
N VAL A 300 14.59 -8.19 -13.33
CA VAL A 300 13.54 -8.61 -12.38
C VAL A 300 14.16 -9.41 -11.23
N LYS A 301 15.00 -10.40 -11.53
CA LYS A 301 15.71 -11.20 -10.52
C LYS A 301 16.59 -10.37 -9.60
N ALA A 302 17.31 -9.39 -10.13
CA ALA A 302 18.13 -8.48 -9.34
C ALA A 302 17.31 -7.52 -8.46
N SER A 303 16.07 -7.23 -8.84
CA SER A 303 15.20 -6.26 -8.17
C SER A 303 14.29 -6.89 -7.13
N PHE A 304 13.79 -8.10 -7.37
CA PHE A 304 12.69 -8.72 -6.64
C PHE A 304 13.07 -10.14 -6.18
N GLN A 305 13.89 -10.19 -5.13
CA GLN A 305 14.31 -11.46 -4.55
C GLN A 305 13.13 -12.12 -3.82
N ILE A 306 13.06 -13.45 -3.89
CA ILE A 306 11.90 -14.21 -3.41
C ILE A 306 11.74 -14.13 -1.88
N ASP A 307 12.84 -13.98 -1.14
CA ASP A 307 12.85 -13.82 0.32
C ASP A 307 12.31 -12.45 0.80
N GLN A 308 12.16 -11.50 -0.12
CA GLN A 308 11.50 -10.22 0.17
C GLN A 308 9.98 -10.34 0.36
N TRP A 309 9.38 -11.49 0.01
CA TRP A 309 7.96 -11.77 0.16
C TRP A 309 7.70 -12.60 1.42
N PRO A 310 7.37 -11.98 2.58
CA PRO A 310 7.07 -12.73 3.79
C PRO A 310 5.72 -13.44 3.68
N GLU A 311 5.59 -14.65 4.26
CA GLU A 311 4.29 -15.33 4.36
C GLU A 311 3.37 -14.66 5.39
N GLU A 312 3.97 -14.21 6.48
CA GLU A 312 3.27 -13.51 7.55
C GLU A 312 2.80 -12.13 7.10
N ALA A 313 1.62 -11.73 7.55
CA ALA A 313 1.10 -10.39 7.27
C ALA A 313 1.98 -9.28 7.90
N PHE A 314 2.51 -9.54 9.10
CA PHE A 314 3.30 -8.59 9.88
C PHE A 314 4.61 -9.23 10.37
N PRO A 315 5.59 -9.48 9.49
CA PRO A 315 6.87 -10.05 9.89
C PRO A 315 7.63 -9.08 10.80
N ALA A 316 8.30 -9.60 11.84
CA ALA A 316 9.03 -8.78 12.82
C ALA A 316 10.02 -7.81 12.18
N LYS A 317 10.79 -8.26 11.18
CA LYS A 317 11.72 -7.42 10.42
C LYS A 317 10.99 -6.30 9.67
N GLY A 318 9.84 -6.59 9.08
CA GLY A 318 9.03 -5.59 8.38
C GLY A 318 8.49 -4.52 9.34
N LEU A 319 7.99 -4.92 10.52
CA LEU A 319 7.54 -3.99 11.56
C LEU A 319 8.68 -3.08 12.03
N THR A 320 9.89 -3.63 12.20
CA THR A 320 11.10 -2.85 12.54
C THR A 320 11.40 -1.79 11.47
N LEU A 321 11.41 -2.17 10.19
CA LEU A 321 11.67 -1.24 9.07
C LEU A 321 10.60 -0.14 8.97
N VAL A 322 9.32 -0.50 9.10
CA VAL A 322 8.20 0.46 9.11
C VAL A 322 8.35 1.45 10.27
N ASN A 323 8.75 0.97 11.44
CA ASN A 323 8.94 1.83 12.61
C ASN A 323 10.17 2.75 12.45
N ALA A 324 11.26 2.26 11.88
CA ALA A 324 12.43 3.07 11.55
C ALA A 324 12.07 4.17 10.54
N THR A 325 11.31 3.83 9.49
CA THR A 325 10.80 4.81 8.52
C THR A 325 9.92 5.86 9.19
N LYS A 326 8.98 5.44 10.05
CA LYS A 326 8.10 6.36 10.78
C LYS A 326 8.91 7.31 11.67
N LYS A 327 9.83 6.76 12.46
CA LYS A 327 10.70 7.55 13.33
C LYS A 327 11.49 8.59 12.54
N PHE A 328 12.12 8.20 11.43
CA PHE A 328 12.82 9.13 10.56
C PHE A 328 11.91 10.28 10.08
N LEU A 329 10.71 9.96 9.61
CA LEU A 329 9.78 10.97 9.08
C LEU A 329 9.32 11.96 10.17
N VAL A 330 9.12 11.48 11.40
CA VAL A 330 8.79 12.32 12.56
C VAL A 330 9.98 13.20 12.94
N ASP A 331 11.16 12.62 13.09
CA ASP A 331 12.39 13.31 13.50
C ASP A 331 12.83 14.39 12.47
N GLN A 332 12.51 14.20 11.19
CA GLN A 332 12.78 15.18 10.13
C GLN A 332 11.65 16.20 9.95
N GLY A 333 10.58 16.13 10.74
CA GLY A 333 9.41 17.01 10.57
C GLY A 333 8.63 16.76 9.25
N LEU A 334 8.86 15.62 8.61
CA LEU A 334 8.20 15.25 7.35
C LEU A 334 6.83 14.60 7.59
N ALA A 335 6.62 13.99 8.76
CA ALA A 335 5.32 13.50 9.20
C ALA A 335 4.61 14.56 10.04
N LYS A 336 3.34 14.87 9.74
CA LYS A 336 2.56 15.90 10.44
C LYS A 336 2.24 15.55 11.89
N LYS A 337 2.04 14.25 12.18
CA LYS A 337 1.72 13.71 13.51
C LYS A 337 2.39 12.36 13.69
N ASP A 338 2.77 12.03 14.90
CA ASP A 338 3.15 10.66 15.27
C ASP A 338 1.90 9.81 15.55
N PHE A 339 2.04 8.50 15.40
CA PHE A 339 1.03 7.48 15.70
C PHE A 339 1.71 6.17 16.06
N THR A 340 1.02 5.29 16.79
CA THR A 340 1.56 3.96 17.09
C THR A 340 1.25 2.97 15.96
N GLN A 341 2.11 1.94 15.80
CA GLN A 341 1.82 0.87 14.83
C GLN A 341 0.51 0.15 15.19
N ASP A 342 0.25 -0.07 16.48
CA ASP A 342 -0.97 -0.74 16.97
C ASP A 342 -2.25 0.01 16.61
N GLU A 343 -2.19 1.35 16.57
CA GLU A 343 -3.32 2.17 16.10
C GLU A 343 -3.55 2.04 14.59
N TRP A 344 -2.51 1.74 13.84
CA TRP A 344 -2.61 1.65 12.39
C TRP A 344 -2.93 0.24 11.89
N ILE A 345 -2.39 -0.80 12.53
CA ILE A 345 -2.65 -2.19 12.18
C ILE A 345 -4.14 -2.51 12.33
N ALA A 346 -4.72 -3.16 11.33
CA ALA A 346 -6.06 -3.73 11.42
C ALA A 346 -6.04 -4.93 12.38
N LYS A 347 -6.96 -4.93 13.34
CA LYS A 347 -7.13 -6.01 14.32
C LYS A 347 -8.16 -7.01 13.86
#